data_2a5ddb7e4b9e30a6c7800f20c536e5a7
#
_entry.id   2a5ddb7e4b9e30a6c7800f20c536e5a7
#
_cell.length_a   1.000
_cell.length_b   1.000
_cell.length_c   1.000
_cell.angle_alpha   90.00
_cell.angle_beta   90.00
_cell.angle_gamma   90.00
#
_symmetry.space_group_name_H-M   'P 1'
#
loop_
_entity.id
_entity.type
_entity.pdbx_description
1 polymer ?
#
loop_
_entity_poly.entity_id
_entity_poly.type
_entity_poly.pdbx_seq_one_letter_code
_entity_poly.pdbx_strand_id
1 'polypeptide(L)'
;MINIMFVCWGNICRSPMAEFVMKDLVEKRGLSSCFHIASSATSTEEIWNGVGNPVYPPAKKELAKHGISCEGKRAVQLTKADYEKYDYLIGMEGINIRYMNRITDGDPNGKFYKMMEFAGEGWKELMAGKRNMERAGDVADPWYTRDFSATWRDVSAGCEGLLEYVLVMEADKL
;
A
#
# COMPACT_ATOMS: atom_id res chain seq x y z
N MET A 1 18.12 2.43 -1.61
CA MET A 1 16.97 1.77 -0.93
C MET A 1 15.71 2.47 -1.36
N ILE A 2 14.70 1.74 -1.75
CA ILE A 2 13.41 2.23 -2.24
C ILE A 2 12.39 2.11 -1.10
N ASN A 3 11.74 3.22 -0.75
CA ASN A 3 10.85 3.29 0.41
C ASN A 3 9.39 3.39 -0.06
N ILE A 4 8.56 2.41 0.30
CA ILE A 4 7.16 2.32 -0.10
C ILE A 4 6.26 2.30 1.15
N MET A 5 5.26 3.19 1.19
CA MET A 5 4.23 3.25 2.24
C MET A 5 2.85 2.95 1.64
N PHE A 6 2.20 1.92 2.13
CA PHE A 6 0.79 1.65 1.81
C PHE A 6 -0.14 2.29 2.84
N VAL A 7 -1.20 2.94 2.37
CA VAL A 7 -2.08 3.73 3.22
C VAL A 7 -3.54 3.35 3.02
N CYS A 8 -4.25 3.08 4.10
CA CYS A 8 -5.70 2.95 4.10
C CYS A 8 -6.31 3.70 5.30
N TRP A 9 -7.59 3.52 5.57
CA TRP A 9 -8.26 4.22 6.66
C TRP A 9 -7.72 3.82 8.04
N GLY A 10 -7.81 2.53 8.40
CA GLY A 10 -7.50 2.05 9.76
C GLY A 10 -6.16 1.31 9.91
N ASN A 11 -5.50 0.94 8.82
CA ASN A 11 -4.25 0.15 8.82
C ASN A 11 -4.36 -1.22 9.52
N ILE A 12 -5.52 -1.87 9.39
CA ILE A 12 -5.74 -3.23 9.92
C ILE A 12 -6.17 -4.26 8.86
N CYS A 13 -6.55 -3.83 7.64
CA CYS A 13 -6.98 -4.73 6.55
C CYS A 13 -6.17 -4.51 5.27
N ARG A 14 -6.55 -3.52 4.44
CA ARG A 14 -6.04 -3.31 3.08
C ARG A 14 -4.56 -2.96 3.04
N SER A 15 -4.13 -1.94 3.75
CA SER A 15 -2.74 -1.48 3.70
C SER A 15 -1.75 -2.47 4.32
N PRO A 16 -2.04 -3.16 5.45
CA PRO A 16 -1.14 -4.21 5.90
C PRO A 16 -1.13 -5.42 4.95
N MET A 17 -2.26 -5.76 4.31
CA MET A 17 -2.26 -6.81 3.28
C MET A 17 -1.30 -6.44 2.14
N ALA A 18 -1.35 -5.20 1.64
CA ALA A 18 -0.43 -4.71 0.61
C ALA A 18 1.03 -4.71 1.06
N GLU A 19 1.31 -4.29 2.29
CA GLU A 19 2.65 -4.32 2.88
C GLU A 19 3.26 -5.72 2.81
N PHE A 20 2.53 -6.73 3.29
CA PHE A 20 3.05 -8.09 3.37
C PHE A 20 3.06 -8.82 2.03
N VAL A 21 2.12 -8.56 1.13
CA VAL A 21 2.18 -9.03 -0.25
C VAL A 21 3.41 -8.48 -0.96
N MET A 22 3.67 -7.18 -0.84
CA MET A 22 4.84 -6.57 -1.49
C MET A 22 6.16 -7.09 -0.90
N LYS A 23 6.23 -7.31 0.42
CA LYS A 23 7.39 -7.93 1.07
C LYS A 23 7.66 -9.33 0.54
N ASP A 24 6.62 -10.15 0.40
CA ASP A 24 6.72 -11.51 -0.17
C ASP A 24 7.20 -11.47 -1.64
N LEU A 25 6.67 -10.54 -2.44
CA LEU A 25 7.08 -10.38 -3.84
C LEU A 25 8.56 -9.99 -3.99
N VAL A 26 9.04 -9.01 -3.21
CA VAL A 26 10.45 -8.59 -3.28
C VAL A 26 11.39 -9.66 -2.72
N GLU A 27 10.96 -10.42 -1.72
CA GLU A 27 11.72 -11.56 -1.19
C GLU A 27 11.89 -12.66 -2.24
N LYS A 28 10.80 -13.03 -2.91
CA LYS A 28 10.84 -14.03 -4.01
C LYS A 28 11.72 -13.61 -5.19
N ARG A 29 11.92 -12.30 -5.38
CA ARG A 29 12.84 -11.74 -6.39
C ARG A 29 14.28 -11.57 -5.87
N GLY A 30 14.56 -11.86 -4.60
CA GLY A 30 15.87 -11.65 -3.97
C GLY A 30 16.24 -10.18 -3.76
N LEU A 31 15.25 -9.29 -3.68
CA LEU A 31 15.42 -7.84 -3.65
C LEU A 31 15.14 -7.21 -2.27
N SER A 32 14.94 -8.00 -1.22
CA SER A 32 14.55 -7.49 0.10
C SER A 32 15.49 -6.42 0.66
N SER A 33 16.78 -6.49 0.35
CA SER A 33 17.77 -5.49 0.78
C SER A 33 17.66 -4.14 0.08
N CYS A 34 16.95 -4.08 -1.06
CA CYS A 34 16.75 -2.86 -1.84
C CYS A 34 15.51 -2.07 -1.42
N PHE A 35 14.62 -2.68 -0.61
CA PHE A 35 13.32 -2.11 -0.29
C PHE A 35 13.11 -1.92 1.22
N HIS A 36 12.49 -0.81 1.58
CA HIS A 36 11.83 -0.58 2.86
C HIS A 36 10.33 -0.43 2.63
N ILE A 37 9.54 -1.37 3.15
CA ILE A 37 8.10 -1.46 2.89
C ILE A 37 7.37 -1.38 4.23
N ALA A 38 6.40 -0.44 4.32
CA ALA A 38 5.60 -0.24 5.51
C ALA A 38 4.15 0.09 5.14
N SER A 39 3.29 0.17 6.15
CA SER A 39 1.92 0.65 5.98
C SER A 39 1.44 1.49 7.15
N SER A 40 0.50 2.39 6.89
CA SER A 40 -0.06 3.30 7.89
C SER A 40 -1.54 3.62 7.64
N ALA A 41 -2.16 4.29 8.61
CA ALA A 41 -3.54 4.73 8.60
C ALA A 41 -3.67 6.23 8.38
N THR A 42 -4.74 6.66 7.71
CA THR A 42 -5.14 8.07 7.72
C THR A 42 -5.97 8.43 8.94
N SER A 43 -6.62 7.47 9.61
CA SER A 43 -7.38 7.67 10.84
C SER A 43 -6.65 7.15 12.08
N THR A 44 -7.14 7.54 13.25
CA THR A 44 -6.64 7.04 14.55
C THR A 44 -7.58 6.03 15.20
N GLU A 45 -8.62 5.57 14.48
CA GLU A 45 -9.67 4.70 15.05
C GLU A 45 -9.14 3.38 15.60
N GLU A 46 -8.06 2.87 15.00
CA GLU A 46 -7.45 1.62 15.40
C GLU A 46 -6.20 1.80 16.29
N ILE A 47 -6.05 3.00 16.89
CA ILE A 47 -4.91 3.33 17.76
C ILE A 47 -5.41 3.88 19.09
N TRP A 48 -5.18 3.14 20.17
CA TRP A 48 -5.61 3.50 21.52
C TRP A 48 -4.40 3.70 22.44
N ASN A 49 -4.32 4.86 23.10
CA ASN A 49 -3.21 5.21 24.00
C ASN A 49 -1.82 4.99 23.34
N GLY A 50 -1.68 5.32 22.05
CA GLY A 50 -0.45 5.16 21.30
C GLY A 50 -0.14 3.72 20.86
N VAL A 51 -1.04 2.77 21.12
CA VAL A 51 -0.89 1.36 20.72
C VAL A 51 -1.91 1.01 19.64
N GLY A 52 -1.42 0.61 18.47
CA GLY A 52 -2.26 0.18 17.36
C GLY A 52 -2.82 -1.23 17.54
N ASN A 53 -4.01 -1.46 17.01
CA ASN A 53 -4.60 -2.78 16.90
C ASN A 53 -3.80 -3.67 15.93
N PRO A 54 -3.79 -4.99 16.14
CA PRO A 54 -3.20 -5.94 15.20
C PRO A 54 -4.00 -6.00 13.89
N VAL A 55 -3.46 -6.66 12.88
CA VAL A 55 -4.17 -6.95 11.64
C VAL A 55 -5.48 -7.68 11.94
N TYR A 56 -6.56 -7.22 11.33
CA TYR A 56 -7.90 -7.77 11.52
C TYR A 56 -7.91 -9.29 11.20
N PRO A 57 -8.48 -10.14 12.05
CA PRO A 57 -8.35 -11.59 11.91
C PRO A 57 -8.72 -12.15 10.54
N PRO A 58 -9.80 -11.71 9.85
CA PRO A 58 -10.09 -12.18 8.50
C PRO A 58 -9.02 -11.81 7.46
N ALA A 59 -8.41 -10.62 7.57
CA ALA A 59 -7.30 -10.21 6.70
C ALA A 59 -6.04 -11.06 6.98
N LYS A 60 -5.73 -11.31 8.25
CA LYS A 60 -4.64 -12.21 8.65
C LYS A 60 -4.87 -13.63 8.11
N LYS A 61 -6.11 -14.13 8.19
CA LYS A 61 -6.48 -15.44 7.65
C LYS A 61 -6.32 -15.51 6.12
N GLU A 62 -6.68 -14.44 5.42
CA GLU A 62 -6.51 -14.38 3.96
C GLU A 62 -5.02 -14.43 3.57
N LEU A 63 -4.17 -13.64 4.21
CA LEU A 63 -2.71 -13.70 4.03
C LEU A 63 -2.15 -15.11 4.28
N ALA A 64 -2.61 -15.77 5.37
CA ALA A 64 -2.15 -17.11 5.74
C ALA A 64 -2.51 -18.17 4.68
N LYS A 65 -3.62 -18.06 3.96
CA LYS A 65 -3.95 -18.95 2.83
C LYS A 65 -2.88 -18.94 1.74
N HIS A 66 -2.15 -17.84 1.62
CA HIS A 66 -1.10 -17.65 0.63
C HIS A 66 0.32 -17.82 1.23
N GLY A 67 0.41 -18.34 2.45
CA GLY A 67 1.68 -18.60 3.14
C GLY A 67 2.36 -17.35 3.68
N ILE A 68 1.65 -16.23 3.80
CA ILE A 68 2.20 -14.95 4.24
C ILE A 68 1.82 -14.70 5.70
N SER A 69 2.82 -14.45 6.54
CA SER A 69 2.65 -14.03 7.94
C SER A 69 2.67 -12.51 8.05
N CYS A 70 1.76 -11.96 8.83
CA CYS A 70 1.75 -10.55 9.24
C CYS A 70 1.89 -10.39 10.75
N GLU A 71 2.54 -11.34 11.41
CA GLU A 71 2.73 -11.35 12.86
C GLU A 71 3.49 -10.12 13.33
N GLY A 72 3.06 -9.55 14.46
CA GLY A 72 3.68 -8.36 15.05
C GLY A 72 3.26 -7.03 14.42
N LYS A 73 2.56 -7.04 13.26
CA LYS A 73 2.06 -5.79 12.66
C LYS A 73 0.96 -5.20 13.51
N ARG A 74 1.08 -3.90 13.77
CA ARG A 74 0.07 -3.08 14.44
C ARG A 74 -0.20 -1.81 13.63
N ALA A 75 -1.40 -1.27 13.75
CA ALA A 75 -1.79 -0.02 13.11
C ALA A 75 -0.89 1.13 13.58
N VAL A 76 -0.46 1.96 12.65
CA VAL A 76 0.29 3.19 12.90
C VAL A 76 -0.32 4.33 12.11
N GLN A 77 -0.22 5.56 12.64
CA GLN A 77 -0.71 6.75 11.97
C GLN A 77 0.28 7.23 10.91
N LEU A 78 -0.22 7.60 9.73
CA LEU A 78 0.55 8.37 8.75
C LEU A 78 0.86 9.75 9.32
N THR A 79 2.09 10.21 9.18
CA THR A 79 2.55 11.51 9.63
C THR A 79 3.06 12.37 8.48
N LYS A 80 3.17 13.69 8.72
CA LYS A 80 3.77 14.61 7.75
C LYS A 80 5.23 14.23 7.42
N ALA A 81 5.99 13.76 8.42
CA ALA A 81 7.38 13.35 8.23
C ALA A 81 7.54 12.13 7.30
N ASP A 82 6.51 11.29 7.17
CA ASP A 82 6.54 10.15 6.26
C ASP A 82 6.62 10.59 4.80
N TYR A 83 6.10 11.75 4.46
CA TYR A 83 6.19 12.27 3.09
C TYR A 83 7.64 12.43 2.62
N GLU A 84 8.54 12.90 3.48
CA GLU A 84 9.96 13.05 3.14
C GLU A 84 10.69 11.69 3.10
N LYS A 85 10.27 10.77 3.95
CA LYS A 85 10.92 9.47 4.14
C LYS A 85 10.63 8.47 3.03
N TYR A 86 9.42 8.49 2.46
CA TYR A 86 8.98 7.50 1.47
C TYR A 86 9.05 8.07 0.05
N ASP A 87 9.46 7.21 -0.91
CA ASP A 87 9.50 7.52 -2.33
C ASP A 87 8.10 7.38 -2.96
N TYR A 88 7.33 6.38 -2.50
CA TYR A 88 5.99 6.05 -2.97
C TYR A 88 5.02 5.94 -1.79
N LEU A 89 3.90 6.64 -1.85
CA LEU A 89 2.81 6.56 -0.88
C LEU A 89 1.53 6.12 -1.61
N ILE A 90 1.08 4.90 -1.33
CA ILE A 90 0.06 4.21 -2.10
C ILE A 90 -1.25 4.12 -1.30
N GLY A 91 -2.26 4.89 -1.69
CA GLY A 91 -3.60 4.82 -1.13
C GLY A 91 -4.43 3.69 -1.73
N MET A 92 -5.31 3.10 -0.95
CA MET A 92 -6.19 2.02 -1.41
C MET A 92 -7.41 2.55 -2.18
N GLU A 93 -7.83 3.77 -1.90
CA GLU A 93 -9.01 4.42 -2.49
C GLU A 93 -8.86 5.94 -2.52
N GLY A 94 -9.71 6.62 -3.29
CA GLY A 94 -9.64 8.08 -3.49
C GLY A 94 -9.75 8.88 -2.20
N ILE A 95 -10.52 8.40 -1.20
CA ILE A 95 -10.63 9.07 0.10
C ILE A 95 -9.31 9.04 0.87
N ASN A 96 -8.54 7.96 0.76
CA ASN A 96 -7.22 7.90 1.39
C ASN A 96 -6.31 9.00 0.82
N ILE A 97 -6.29 9.20 -0.50
CA ILE A 97 -5.51 10.25 -1.14
C ILE A 97 -5.88 11.64 -0.61
N ARG A 98 -7.17 11.92 -0.42
CA ARG A 98 -7.63 13.21 0.15
C ARG A 98 -7.13 13.43 1.58
N TYR A 99 -7.17 12.41 2.42
CA TYR A 99 -6.67 12.50 3.81
C TYR A 99 -5.14 12.54 3.84
N MET A 100 -4.46 11.79 2.98
CA MET A 100 -3.00 11.89 2.83
C MET A 100 -2.59 13.33 2.53
N ASN A 101 -3.24 13.99 1.55
CA ASN A 101 -2.98 15.40 1.24
C ASN A 101 -3.15 16.34 2.45
N ARG A 102 -4.15 16.09 3.30
CA ARG A 102 -4.36 16.90 4.51
C ARG A 102 -3.28 16.68 5.56
N ILE A 103 -2.83 15.44 5.74
CA ILE A 103 -1.84 15.06 6.75
C ILE A 103 -0.46 15.58 6.37
N THR A 104 -0.11 15.55 5.08
CA THR A 104 1.23 15.88 4.58
C THR A 104 1.37 17.32 4.05
N ASP A 105 0.28 18.12 4.07
CA ASP A 105 0.20 19.43 3.43
C ASP A 105 0.39 19.38 1.90
N GLY A 106 -0.14 18.36 1.25
CA GLY A 106 -0.13 18.18 -0.20
C GLY A 106 0.87 17.14 -0.70
N ASP A 107 1.01 17.07 -2.02
CA ASP A 107 1.91 16.16 -2.73
C ASP A 107 2.78 16.92 -3.77
N PRO A 108 3.68 17.79 -3.31
CA PRO A 108 4.45 18.64 -4.23
C PRO A 108 5.39 17.85 -5.16
N ASN A 109 5.78 16.65 -4.78
CA ASN A 109 6.71 15.80 -5.55
C ASN A 109 6.02 14.67 -6.32
N GLY A 110 4.68 14.59 -6.32
CA GLY A 110 3.92 13.60 -7.05
C GLY A 110 4.13 12.15 -6.58
N LYS A 111 4.31 11.94 -5.26
CA LYS A 111 4.58 10.63 -4.66
C LYS A 111 3.32 9.80 -4.37
N PHE A 112 2.12 10.40 -4.46
CA PHE A 112 0.87 9.71 -4.15
C PHE A 112 0.33 8.96 -5.35
N TYR A 113 -0.05 7.71 -5.14
CA TYR A 113 -0.69 6.84 -6.12
C TYR A 113 -1.86 6.10 -5.48
N LYS A 114 -2.83 5.70 -6.31
CA LYS A 114 -3.80 4.67 -5.92
C LYS A 114 -3.27 3.29 -6.29
N MET A 115 -3.53 2.31 -5.46
CA MET A 115 -3.11 0.92 -5.70
C MET A 115 -3.50 0.44 -7.09
N MET A 116 -4.73 0.71 -7.51
CA MET A 116 -5.27 0.21 -8.78
C MET A 116 -4.72 0.93 -10.01
N GLU A 117 -3.96 2.02 -9.88
CA GLU A 117 -3.21 2.61 -11.00
C GLU A 117 -2.14 1.66 -11.54
N PHE A 118 -1.66 0.73 -10.72
CA PHE A 118 -0.62 -0.23 -11.11
C PHE A 118 -1.18 -1.55 -11.63
N ALA A 119 -2.43 -1.89 -11.33
CA ALA A 119 -3.02 -3.19 -11.64
C ALA A 119 -3.09 -3.47 -13.15
N GLY A 120 -2.85 -4.72 -13.54
CA GLY A 120 -2.88 -5.15 -14.94
C GLY A 120 -1.86 -4.39 -15.78
N GLU A 121 -2.30 -3.72 -16.85
CA GLU A 121 -1.45 -2.92 -17.73
C GLU A 121 -1.26 -1.46 -17.25
N GLY A 122 -1.87 -1.08 -16.11
CA GLY A 122 -1.85 0.28 -15.60
C GLY A 122 -0.44 0.81 -15.34
N TRP A 123 0.46 -0.02 -14.83
CA TRP A 123 1.86 0.36 -14.63
C TRP A 123 2.58 0.75 -15.93
N LYS A 124 2.23 0.15 -17.07
CA LYS A 124 2.79 0.53 -18.38
C LYS A 124 2.27 1.89 -18.84
N GLU A 125 0.98 2.19 -18.54
CA GLU A 125 0.41 3.50 -18.81
C GLU A 125 1.09 4.59 -17.99
N LEU A 126 1.36 4.31 -16.69
CA LEU A 126 2.13 5.21 -15.83
C LEU A 126 3.54 5.48 -16.40
N MET A 127 4.23 4.45 -16.87
CA MET A 127 5.53 4.58 -17.52
C MET A 127 5.49 5.44 -18.79
N ALA A 128 4.39 5.37 -19.53
CA ALA A 128 4.15 6.21 -20.72
C ALA A 128 3.72 7.65 -20.38
N GLY A 129 3.77 8.04 -19.08
CA GLY A 129 3.33 9.36 -18.60
C GLY A 129 1.81 9.56 -18.59
N LYS A 130 1.04 8.48 -18.74
CA LYS A 130 -0.43 8.51 -18.76
C LYS A 130 -0.96 8.21 -17.36
N ARG A 131 -0.90 9.18 -16.49
CA ARG A 131 -1.44 9.05 -15.15
C ARG A 131 -2.96 9.19 -15.12
N ASN A 132 -3.63 8.29 -14.42
CA ASN A 132 -5.10 8.26 -14.40
C ASN A 132 -5.67 7.88 -13.02
N MET A 133 -5.27 8.61 -11.99
CA MET A 133 -5.70 8.36 -10.61
C MET A 133 -7.23 8.40 -10.46
N GLU A 134 -7.93 9.28 -11.17
CA GLU A 134 -9.38 9.42 -11.06
C GLU A 134 -10.15 8.24 -11.67
N ARG A 135 -9.63 7.65 -12.75
CA ARG A 135 -10.24 6.50 -13.43
C ARG A 135 -9.80 5.16 -12.84
N ALA A 136 -8.65 5.11 -12.18
CA ALA A 136 -8.24 3.90 -11.49
C ALA A 136 -9.28 3.54 -10.44
N GLY A 137 -9.71 2.29 -10.41
CA GLY A 137 -10.63 1.77 -9.41
C GLY A 137 -10.08 1.92 -7.99
N ASP A 138 -10.92 1.63 -7.02
CA ASP A 138 -10.54 1.55 -5.61
C ASP A 138 -10.42 0.08 -5.20
N VAL A 139 -9.52 -0.22 -4.27
CA VAL A 139 -9.54 -1.49 -3.54
C VAL A 139 -10.74 -1.44 -2.59
N ALA A 140 -11.76 -2.26 -2.86
CA ALA A 140 -12.98 -2.29 -2.05
C ALA A 140 -12.65 -2.56 -0.57
N ASP A 141 -13.34 -1.83 0.32
CA ASP A 141 -13.14 -2.00 1.75
C ASP A 141 -13.80 -3.29 2.24
N PRO A 142 -13.01 -4.29 2.67
CA PRO A 142 -13.54 -5.59 3.10
C PRO A 142 -14.32 -5.50 4.42
N TRP A 143 -14.22 -4.39 5.15
CA TRP A 143 -15.08 -4.11 6.29
C TRP A 143 -16.56 -4.09 5.89
N TYR A 144 -16.86 -3.51 4.71
CA TYR A 144 -18.22 -3.44 4.18
C TYR A 144 -18.59 -4.63 3.30
N THR A 145 -17.70 -5.07 2.41
CA THR A 145 -17.98 -6.14 1.45
C THR A 145 -17.92 -7.52 2.07
N ARG A 146 -17.16 -7.69 3.15
CA ARG A 146 -16.80 -8.99 3.77
C ARG A 146 -16.08 -9.95 2.82
N ASP A 147 -15.63 -9.49 1.67
CA ASP A 147 -14.91 -10.30 0.67
C ASP A 147 -13.40 -10.00 0.71
N PHE A 148 -12.71 -10.68 1.61
CA PHE A 148 -11.25 -10.56 1.76
C PHE A 148 -10.49 -11.18 0.61
N SER A 149 -11.07 -12.14 -0.11
CA SER A 149 -10.47 -12.73 -1.31
C SER A 149 -10.47 -11.74 -2.48
N ALA A 150 -11.52 -10.92 -2.63
CA ALA A 150 -11.54 -9.83 -3.60
C ALA A 150 -10.46 -8.79 -3.28
N THR A 151 -10.35 -8.39 -2.01
CA THR A 151 -9.29 -7.49 -1.55
C THR A 151 -7.89 -8.04 -1.84
N TRP A 152 -7.68 -9.33 -1.58
CA TRP A 152 -6.43 -10.01 -1.93
C TRP A 152 -6.11 -9.92 -3.42
N ARG A 153 -7.07 -10.21 -4.31
CA ARG A 153 -6.87 -10.13 -5.78
C ARG A 153 -6.47 -8.74 -6.23
N ASP A 154 -7.17 -7.71 -5.75
CA ASP A 154 -6.90 -6.32 -6.10
C ASP A 154 -5.52 -5.88 -5.60
N VAL A 155 -5.23 -6.15 -4.33
CA VAL A 155 -3.95 -5.81 -3.70
C VAL A 155 -2.79 -6.54 -4.40
N SER A 156 -2.95 -7.83 -4.71
CA SER A 156 -1.91 -8.61 -5.38
C SER A 156 -1.63 -8.07 -6.79
N ALA A 157 -2.68 -7.80 -7.57
CA ALA A 157 -2.53 -7.22 -8.91
C ALA A 157 -1.85 -5.83 -8.86
N GLY A 158 -2.23 -5.00 -7.88
CA GLY A 158 -1.61 -3.69 -7.68
C GLY A 158 -0.14 -3.79 -7.26
N CYS A 159 0.19 -4.69 -6.32
CA CYS A 159 1.56 -4.90 -5.86
C CYS A 159 2.47 -5.46 -6.96
N GLU A 160 1.99 -6.41 -7.77
CA GLU A 160 2.73 -6.94 -8.92
C GLU A 160 3.08 -5.82 -9.91
N GLY A 161 2.09 -5.01 -10.31
CA GLY A 161 2.33 -3.90 -11.22
C GLY A 161 3.20 -2.79 -10.63
N LEU A 162 3.03 -2.49 -9.33
CA LEU A 162 3.90 -1.54 -8.62
C LEU A 162 5.35 -2.01 -8.62
N LEU A 163 5.59 -3.30 -8.37
CA LEU A 163 6.94 -3.85 -8.40
C LEU A 163 7.56 -3.70 -9.79
N GLU A 164 6.86 -4.08 -10.87
CA GLU A 164 7.36 -3.92 -12.24
C GLU A 164 7.65 -2.44 -12.57
N TYR A 165 6.77 -1.53 -12.18
CA TYR A 165 6.97 -0.09 -12.34
C TYR A 165 8.23 0.40 -11.63
N VAL A 166 8.39 0.06 -10.36
CA VAL A 166 9.52 0.48 -9.53
C VAL A 166 10.84 -0.10 -10.04
N LEU A 167 10.84 -1.36 -10.48
CA LEU A 167 12.07 -2.00 -11.03
C LEU A 167 12.60 -1.27 -12.27
N VAL A 168 11.73 -0.65 -13.04
CA VAL A 168 12.15 0.14 -14.21
C VAL A 168 12.52 1.57 -13.81
N MET A 169 11.69 2.22 -12.98
CA MET A 169 11.89 3.63 -12.60
C MET A 169 13.09 3.84 -11.69
N GLU A 170 13.44 2.86 -10.88
CA GLU A 170 14.48 2.92 -9.85
C GLU A 170 15.64 1.96 -10.14
N ALA A 171 15.85 1.58 -11.40
CA ALA A 171 16.87 0.60 -11.79
C ALA A 171 18.27 0.91 -11.22
N ASP A 172 18.60 2.18 -11.06
CA ASP A 172 19.89 2.62 -10.50
C ASP A 172 20.03 2.37 -8.98
N LYS A 173 18.93 2.03 -8.29
CA LYS A 173 18.91 1.78 -6.83
C LYS A 173 18.85 0.30 -6.45
N LEU A 174 18.84 -0.61 -7.46
CA LEU A 174 18.67 -2.06 -7.29
C LEU A 174 19.98 -2.87 -7.25
#